data_65ce98e1b8fba182d1e39bc6ab4498bb
#
_entry.id   65ce98e1b8fba182d1e39bc6ab4498bb
#
_cell.length_a   1.000
_cell.length_b   1.000
_cell.length_c   1.000
_cell.angle_alpha   90.00
_cell.angle_beta   90.00
_cell.angle_gamma   90.00
#
_symmetry.space_group_name_H-M   'P 1'
#
loop_
_entity.id
_entity.type
_entity.pdbx_description
1 polymer ?
#
loop_
_entity_poly.entity_id
_entity_poly.type
_entity_poly.pdbx_seq_one_letter_code
_entity_poly.pdbx_strand_id
1 'polypeptide(L)'
;KGGLKMNSYDAIMKGGKNGAILIVNNSTESKIHNRMTLPMEDRYHMPPKSRIQPNKEEIELIKIWIDNSASKNALVGDLPIPKEMLTSFFPEKPNGIFPATDIEPVNNIQLSNLRDRGFLVVNIFESSPFIKISCINISDFNDKSIEQLVSVKNNIVELDLSYTKVTDNIFES
;
A
#
# COMPACT_ATOMS: atom_id res chain seq x y z
N LYS A 1 23.65 -2.02 -4.16
CA LYS A 1 25.02 -1.85 -3.69
C LYS A 1 24.97 -1.60 -2.19
N GLY A 2 25.92 -2.15 -1.38
CA GLY A 2 25.93 -1.92 0.08
C GLY A 2 25.04 -2.83 0.91
N GLY A 3 24.45 -3.88 0.37
CA GLY A 3 23.70 -4.90 1.11
C GLY A 3 22.37 -4.41 1.69
N LEU A 4 21.92 -3.19 1.33
CA LEU A 4 20.61 -2.68 1.72
C LEU A 4 19.51 -3.46 1.00
N LYS A 5 18.56 -3.97 1.78
CA LYS A 5 17.31 -4.56 1.31
C LYS A 5 16.16 -3.65 1.73
N MET A 6 15.17 -3.46 0.84
CA MET A 6 14.01 -2.61 1.08
C MET A 6 12.70 -3.38 0.81
N ASN A 7 12.76 -4.70 0.88
CA ASN A 7 11.64 -5.60 0.59
C ASN A 7 10.82 -5.97 1.83
N SER A 8 11.16 -5.44 2.98
CA SER A 8 10.38 -5.58 4.22
C SER A 8 10.70 -4.45 5.18
N TYR A 9 9.78 -4.19 6.11
CA TYR A 9 9.99 -3.21 7.18
C TYR A 9 11.25 -3.52 7.99
N ASP A 10 11.43 -4.76 8.41
CA ASP A 10 12.58 -5.16 9.22
C ASP A 10 13.91 -4.98 8.48
N ALA A 11 13.92 -5.22 7.16
CA ALA A 11 15.09 -4.99 6.33
C ALA A 11 15.43 -3.50 6.19
N ILE A 12 14.43 -2.63 6.11
CA ILE A 12 14.59 -1.18 6.10
C ILE A 12 15.17 -0.70 7.44
N MET A 13 14.58 -1.14 8.55
CA MET A 13 15.03 -0.77 9.90
C MET A 13 16.44 -1.27 10.20
N LYS A 14 16.82 -2.44 9.69
CA LYS A 14 18.18 -2.99 9.82
C LYS A 14 19.21 -2.16 9.08
N GLY A 15 18.83 -1.56 7.95
CA GLY A 15 19.75 -0.82 7.09
C GLY A 15 20.71 -1.70 6.30
N GLY A 16 21.80 -1.11 5.83
CA GLY A 16 22.81 -1.78 5.01
C GLY A 16 24.19 -1.81 5.66
N LYS A 17 25.22 -2.18 4.87
CA LYS A 17 26.64 -2.20 5.34
C LYS A 17 27.13 -0.86 5.89
N ASN A 18 26.53 0.25 5.44
CA ASN A 18 26.88 1.60 5.87
C ASN A 18 25.98 2.11 7.02
N GLY A 19 25.37 1.20 7.78
CA GLY A 19 24.52 1.48 8.92
C GLY A 19 23.05 1.76 8.56
N ALA A 20 22.33 2.31 9.53
CA ALA A 20 20.92 2.67 9.39
C ALA A 20 20.70 3.69 8.27
N ILE A 21 19.57 3.52 7.57
CA ILE A 21 19.13 4.44 6.52
C ILE A 21 17.94 5.29 6.99
N LEU A 22 17.31 4.87 8.08
CA LEU A 22 16.16 5.52 8.70
C LEU A 22 16.46 5.77 10.17
N ILE A 23 16.18 6.97 10.62
CA ILE A 23 16.27 7.40 12.02
C ILE A 23 14.85 7.77 12.44
N VAL A 24 14.29 6.98 13.34
CA VAL A 24 12.92 7.16 13.82
C VAL A 24 12.75 8.56 14.44
N ASN A 25 11.63 9.21 14.14
CA ASN A 25 11.31 10.58 14.54
C ASN A 25 12.26 11.66 13.98
N ASN A 26 13.07 11.33 12.96
CA ASN A 26 14.00 12.29 12.37
C ASN A 26 14.20 12.03 10.88
N SER A 27 13.31 12.58 10.05
CA SER A 27 13.39 12.49 8.60
C SER A 27 14.60 13.24 8.04
N THR A 28 15.01 14.36 8.66
CA THR A 28 16.11 15.20 8.18
C THR A 28 17.47 14.52 8.29
N GLU A 29 17.66 13.59 9.23
CA GLU A 29 18.87 12.78 9.34
C GLU A 29 18.70 11.39 8.72
N SER A 30 17.51 11.01 8.31
CA SER A 30 17.22 9.76 7.64
C SER A 30 17.75 9.77 6.21
N LYS A 31 18.76 8.94 5.92
CA LYS A 31 19.39 8.84 4.59
C LYS A 31 18.38 8.47 3.49
N ILE A 32 17.33 7.73 3.82
CA ILE A 32 16.28 7.36 2.86
C ILE A 32 15.58 8.63 2.36
N HIS A 33 15.15 9.52 3.24
CA HIS A 33 14.49 10.77 2.88
C HIS A 33 15.48 11.74 2.20
N ASN A 34 16.65 11.97 2.82
CA ASN A 34 17.65 12.91 2.29
C ASN A 34 18.05 12.60 0.85
N ARG A 35 18.23 11.31 0.52
CA ARG A 35 18.62 10.93 -0.84
C ARG A 35 17.55 11.13 -1.88
N MET A 36 16.28 11.08 -1.50
CA MET A 36 15.15 11.37 -2.42
C MET A 36 15.01 12.88 -2.69
N THR A 37 15.49 13.73 -1.77
CA THR A 37 15.40 15.19 -1.89
C THR A 37 16.64 15.85 -2.51
N LEU A 38 17.71 15.09 -2.75
CA LEU A 38 18.90 15.60 -3.45
C LEU A 38 18.56 15.98 -4.89
N PRO A 39 19.34 16.92 -5.51
CA PRO A 39 19.23 17.18 -6.94
C PRO A 39 19.38 15.90 -7.78
N MET A 40 18.66 15.81 -8.89
CA MET A 40 18.64 14.62 -9.76
C MET A 40 20.04 14.26 -10.32
N GLU A 41 20.93 15.23 -10.41
CA GLU A 41 22.30 15.07 -10.90
C GLU A 41 23.27 14.61 -9.80
N ASP A 42 22.85 14.66 -8.54
CA ASP A 42 23.69 14.20 -7.43
C ASP A 42 23.89 12.69 -7.50
N ARG A 43 25.15 12.25 -7.38
CA ARG A 43 25.50 10.83 -7.44
C ARG A 43 24.90 9.99 -6.32
N TYR A 44 24.44 10.61 -5.25
CA TYR A 44 23.79 9.97 -4.11
C TYR A 44 22.28 10.06 -4.18
N HIS A 45 21.73 10.75 -5.19
CA HIS A 45 20.29 10.80 -5.40
C HIS A 45 19.70 9.39 -5.57
N MET A 46 18.57 9.13 -4.94
CA MET A 46 17.85 7.86 -4.99
C MET A 46 16.34 8.11 -5.10
N PRO A 47 15.66 7.38 -5.98
CA PRO A 47 16.16 6.38 -6.93
C PRO A 47 17.11 6.95 -7.98
N PRO A 48 17.98 6.11 -8.59
CA PRO A 48 18.85 6.58 -9.68
C PRO A 48 18.02 7.22 -10.81
N LYS A 49 18.56 8.23 -11.49
CA LYS A 49 17.89 9.00 -12.56
C LYS A 49 17.17 8.16 -13.62
N SER A 50 17.66 6.94 -13.90
CA SER A 50 17.07 6.02 -14.89
C SER A 50 15.88 5.23 -14.35
N ARG A 51 15.47 5.44 -13.11
CA ARG A 51 14.33 4.76 -12.46
C ARG A 51 13.18 5.73 -12.27
N ILE A 52 11.97 5.17 -12.08
CA ILE A 52 10.79 5.95 -11.69
C ILE A 52 11.11 6.70 -10.40
N GLN A 53 10.85 7.99 -10.41
CA GLN A 53 11.07 8.88 -9.27
C GLN A 53 9.78 9.02 -8.46
N PRO A 54 9.88 9.02 -7.12
CA PRO A 54 8.74 9.39 -6.29
C PRO A 54 8.38 10.86 -6.52
N ASN A 55 7.09 11.16 -6.52
CA ASN A 55 6.60 12.52 -6.59
C ASN A 55 6.76 13.24 -5.23
N LYS A 56 6.42 14.53 -5.18
CA LYS A 56 6.58 15.34 -3.97
C LYS A 56 5.71 14.84 -2.82
N GLU A 57 4.49 14.44 -3.13
CA GLU A 57 3.51 13.94 -2.16
C GLU A 57 3.97 12.60 -1.56
N GLU A 58 4.55 11.72 -2.38
CA GLU A 58 5.12 10.45 -1.91
C GLU A 58 6.33 10.67 -0.99
N ILE A 59 7.20 11.62 -1.32
CA ILE A 59 8.35 11.97 -0.48
C ILE A 59 7.88 12.57 0.85
N GLU A 60 6.89 13.47 0.82
CA GLU A 60 6.33 14.07 2.03
C GLU A 60 5.61 13.04 2.91
N LEU A 61 4.91 12.07 2.31
CA LEU A 61 4.28 10.97 3.05
C LEU A 61 5.33 10.14 3.80
N ILE A 62 6.45 9.82 3.14
CA ILE A 62 7.57 9.11 3.79
C ILE A 62 8.15 9.94 4.92
N LYS A 63 8.30 11.25 4.74
CA LYS A 63 8.76 12.17 5.78
C LYS A 63 7.83 12.16 6.99
N ILE A 64 6.53 12.33 6.78
CA ILE A 64 5.51 12.31 7.84
C ILE A 64 5.56 10.97 8.59
N TRP A 65 5.64 9.85 7.89
CA TRP A 65 5.74 8.53 8.50
C TRP A 65 6.98 8.38 9.38
N ILE A 66 8.15 8.84 8.92
CA ILE A 66 9.40 8.81 9.70
C ILE A 66 9.27 9.67 10.96
N ASP A 67 8.76 10.90 10.83
CA ASP A 67 8.65 11.87 11.92
C ASP A 67 7.57 11.47 12.94
N ASN A 68 6.73 10.49 12.59
CA ASN A 68 5.71 9.90 13.47
C ASN A 68 6.02 8.42 13.77
N SER A 69 7.22 8.17 14.28
CA SER A 69 7.68 6.88 14.82
C SER A 69 7.97 5.80 13.78
N ALA A 70 7.83 6.06 12.49
CA ALA A 70 8.07 5.08 11.41
C ALA A 70 7.44 3.69 11.71
N SER A 71 6.27 3.65 12.32
CA SER A 71 5.65 2.42 12.79
C SER A 71 5.23 1.52 11.62
N LYS A 72 5.46 0.21 11.75
CA LYS A 72 5.01 -0.81 10.80
C LYS A 72 3.48 -0.87 10.70
N ASN A 73 2.80 -0.59 11.79
CA ASN A 73 1.35 -0.76 11.94
C ASN A 73 0.61 0.59 11.97
N ALA A 74 1.28 1.70 11.65
CA ALA A 74 0.61 3.00 11.57
C ALA A 74 -0.45 2.97 10.49
N LEU A 75 -1.66 3.36 10.84
CA LEU A 75 -2.72 3.62 9.87
C LEU A 75 -2.55 5.03 9.32
N VAL A 76 -2.93 5.22 8.06
CA VAL A 76 -2.89 6.54 7.41
C VAL A 76 -3.70 7.57 8.20
N GLY A 77 -4.85 7.16 8.79
CA GLY A 77 -5.69 8.01 9.62
C GLY A 77 -5.08 8.43 10.97
N ASP A 78 -4.02 7.75 11.42
CA ASP A 78 -3.32 8.07 12.68
C ASP A 78 -2.17 9.07 12.46
N LEU A 79 -1.83 9.34 11.20
CA LEU A 79 -0.75 10.24 10.83
C LEU A 79 -1.29 11.65 10.54
N PRO A 80 -0.53 12.71 10.85
CA PRO A 80 -0.93 14.09 10.58
C PRO A 80 -0.76 14.45 9.10
N ILE A 81 -1.43 13.70 8.23
CA ILE A 81 -1.36 13.88 6.78
C ILE A 81 -2.42 14.91 6.38
N PRO A 82 -2.04 15.99 5.65
CA PRO A 82 -2.99 16.96 5.14
C PRO A 82 -4.06 16.30 4.26
N LYS A 83 -5.32 16.71 4.42
CA LYS A 83 -6.46 16.14 3.68
C LYS A 83 -6.26 16.25 2.16
N GLU A 84 -5.69 17.36 1.70
CA GLU A 84 -5.39 17.62 0.29
C GLU A 84 -4.38 16.60 -0.27
N MET A 85 -3.42 16.17 0.55
CA MET A 85 -2.48 15.13 0.16
C MET A 85 -3.15 13.76 0.11
N LEU A 86 -4.07 13.46 1.02
CA LEU A 86 -4.82 12.21 1.01
C LEU A 86 -5.67 12.07 -0.24
N THR A 87 -6.28 13.14 -0.74
CA THR A 87 -7.10 13.10 -1.95
C THR A 87 -6.31 12.77 -3.21
N SER A 88 -5.00 13.06 -3.24
CA SER A 88 -4.13 12.68 -4.37
C SER A 88 -3.88 11.17 -4.43
N PHE A 89 -3.84 10.51 -3.27
CA PHE A 89 -3.67 9.04 -3.17
C PHE A 89 -5.01 8.30 -3.15
N PHE A 90 -6.02 8.92 -2.55
CA PHE A 90 -7.36 8.36 -2.36
C PHE A 90 -8.40 9.35 -2.88
N PRO A 91 -8.63 9.44 -4.19
CA PRO A 91 -9.63 10.34 -4.76
C PRO A 91 -11.01 10.04 -4.17
N GLU A 92 -11.71 11.09 -3.72
CA GLU A 92 -13.00 10.97 -3.03
C GLU A 92 -14.11 10.34 -3.92
N LYS A 93 -14.00 10.50 -5.24
CA LYS A 93 -14.88 9.84 -6.22
C LYS A 93 -14.11 9.57 -7.52
N PRO A 94 -14.00 8.33 -7.95
CA PRO A 94 -13.62 8.08 -9.34
C PRO A 94 -14.74 8.64 -10.22
N ASN A 95 -14.40 9.60 -11.07
CA ASN A 95 -15.34 10.25 -12.01
C ASN A 95 -16.10 9.21 -12.84
N GLY A 96 -17.28 8.77 -12.38
CA GLY A 96 -18.23 7.98 -13.15
C GLY A 96 -17.80 6.57 -13.58
N ILE A 97 -16.67 6.04 -13.09
CA ILE A 97 -16.16 4.71 -13.49
C ILE A 97 -17.03 3.58 -12.90
N PHE A 98 -17.62 3.81 -11.73
CA PHE A 98 -18.48 2.80 -11.08
C PHE A 98 -19.93 3.25 -11.10
N PRO A 99 -20.87 2.35 -11.45
CA PRO A 99 -22.28 2.67 -11.47
C PRO A 99 -22.79 3.04 -10.08
N ALA A 100 -23.77 3.94 -10.02
CA ALA A 100 -24.56 4.12 -8.81
C ALA A 100 -25.34 2.82 -8.58
N THR A 101 -25.15 2.19 -7.43
CA THR A 101 -25.79 0.90 -7.09
C THR A 101 -26.34 0.95 -5.68
N ASP A 102 -27.36 0.15 -5.42
CA ASP A 102 -27.93 -0.05 -4.07
C ASP A 102 -27.15 -1.12 -3.27
N ILE A 103 -25.85 -1.30 -3.58
CA ILE A 103 -25.00 -2.26 -2.88
C ILE A 103 -24.58 -1.65 -1.54
N GLU A 104 -24.85 -2.36 -0.46
CA GLU A 104 -24.40 -1.96 0.88
C GLU A 104 -22.88 -2.02 0.99
N PRO A 105 -22.23 -1.04 1.61
CA PRO A 105 -20.79 -1.07 1.88
C PRO A 105 -20.42 -2.27 2.74
N VAL A 106 -19.23 -2.83 2.50
CA VAL A 106 -18.65 -3.88 3.34
C VAL A 106 -18.42 -3.32 4.74
N ASN A 107 -18.98 -3.99 5.75
CA ASN A 107 -18.83 -3.53 7.12
C ASN A 107 -17.41 -3.76 7.68
N ASN A 108 -17.06 -3.03 8.75
CA ASN A 108 -15.72 -3.08 9.35
C ASN A 108 -15.34 -4.47 9.86
N ILE A 109 -16.28 -5.28 10.30
CA ILE A 109 -16.02 -6.65 10.78
C ILE A 109 -15.61 -7.54 9.59
N GLN A 110 -16.31 -7.44 8.48
CA GLN A 110 -15.97 -8.19 7.25
C GLN A 110 -14.60 -7.75 6.72
N LEU A 111 -14.31 -6.43 6.70
CA LEU A 111 -13.02 -5.91 6.28
C LEU A 111 -11.88 -6.40 7.17
N SER A 112 -12.07 -6.40 8.51
CA SER A 112 -11.09 -6.92 9.46
C SER A 112 -10.85 -8.41 9.22
N ASN A 113 -11.90 -9.19 9.12
CA ASN A 113 -11.81 -10.63 8.88
C ASN A 113 -11.03 -10.99 7.61
N LEU A 114 -11.20 -10.21 6.53
CA LEU A 114 -10.43 -10.41 5.30
C LEU A 114 -8.95 -10.06 5.53
N ARG A 115 -8.66 -8.95 6.19
CA ARG A 115 -7.28 -8.53 6.49
C ARG A 115 -6.56 -9.51 7.40
N ASP A 116 -7.24 -10.05 8.40
CA ASP A 116 -6.70 -11.06 9.32
C ASP A 116 -6.34 -12.37 8.61
N ARG A 117 -7.02 -12.67 7.50
CA ARG A 117 -6.70 -13.80 6.61
C ARG A 117 -5.58 -13.50 5.61
N GLY A 118 -5.02 -12.29 5.62
CA GLY A 118 -3.90 -11.90 4.76
C GLY A 118 -4.28 -11.18 3.46
N PHE A 119 -5.57 -10.94 3.21
CA PHE A 119 -5.99 -10.14 2.06
C PHE A 119 -5.61 -8.67 2.23
N LEU A 120 -5.09 -8.06 1.16
CA LEU A 120 -5.00 -6.61 1.08
C LEU A 120 -6.34 -6.08 0.57
N VAL A 121 -7.05 -5.36 1.42
CA VAL A 121 -8.37 -4.81 1.10
C VAL A 121 -8.33 -3.29 1.17
N VAL A 122 -8.69 -2.64 0.07
CA VAL A 122 -8.71 -1.18 -0.08
C VAL A 122 -10.07 -0.74 -0.57
N ASN A 123 -10.71 0.22 0.10
CA ASN A 123 -11.90 0.88 -0.40
C ASN A 123 -11.51 1.79 -1.58
N ILE A 124 -12.35 1.87 -2.61
CA ILE A 124 -12.10 2.74 -3.76
C ILE A 124 -12.07 4.21 -3.35
N PHE A 125 -12.95 4.60 -2.42
CA PHE A 125 -13.01 5.90 -1.75
C PHE A 125 -13.75 5.76 -0.41
N GLU A 126 -13.70 6.76 0.42
CA GLU A 126 -14.40 6.79 1.70
C GLU A 126 -15.92 6.57 1.47
N SER A 127 -16.51 5.67 2.24
CA SER A 127 -17.93 5.26 2.12
C SER A 127 -18.29 4.57 0.78
N SER A 128 -17.32 4.13 -0.01
CA SER A 128 -17.59 3.35 -1.21
C SER A 128 -18.16 1.97 -0.85
N PRO A 129 -19.22 1.49 -1.54
CA PRO A 129 -19.61 0.11 -1.44
C PRO A 129 -18.58 -0.83 -2.11
N PHE A 130 -17.69 -0.29 -2.93
CA PHE A 130 -16.74 -1.05 -3.72
C PHE A 130 -15.37 -1.13 -3.08
N ILE A 131 -14.75 -2.30 -3.21
CA ILE A 131 -13.43 -2.62 -2.69
C ILE A 131 -12.54 -3.22 -3.78
N LYS A 132 -11.24 -3.02 -3.64
CA LYS A 132 -10.19 -3.78 -4.32
C LYS A 132 -9.60 -4.79 -3.37
N ILE A 133 -9.35 -6.00 -3.86
CA ILE A 133 -8.72 -7.07 -3.08
C ILE A 133 -7.49 -7.57 -3.82
N SER A 134 -6.37 -7.72 -3.09
CA SER A 134 -5.20 -8.44 -3.59
C SER A 134 -4.88 -9.64 -2.69
N CYS A 135 -4.62 -10.77 -3.32
CA CYS A 135 -4.27 -12.05 -2.69
C CYS A 135 -2.75 -12.28 -2.64
N ILE A 136 -1.94 -11.28 -3.02
CA ILE A 136 -0.47 -11.41 -3.21
C ILE A 136 0.27 -11.93 -1.96
N ASN A 137 -0.27 -11.71 -0.77
CA ASN A 137 0.34 -12.16 0.49
C ASN A 137 -0.06 -13.59 0.88
N ILE A 138 -0.94 -14.25 0.10
CA ILE A 138 -1.49 -15.58 0.41
C ILE A 138 -0.96 -16.57 -0.63
N SER A 139 0.25 -17.07 -0.42
CA SER A 139 0.97 -17.94 -1.39
C SER A 139 0.27 -19.26 -1.71
N ASP A 140 -0.66 -19.72 -0.84
CA ASP A 140 -1.41 -20.96 -1.02
C ASP A 140 -2.83 -20.74 -1.52
N PHE A 141 -3.19 -19.49 -1.88
CA PHE A 141 -4.49 -19.14 -2.41
C PHE A 141 -4.73 -19.89 -3.75
N ASN A 142 -5.82 -20.62 -3.84
CA ASN A 142 -6.17 -21.48 -4.97
C ASN A 142 -7.66 -21.40 -5.27
N ASP A 143 -8.16 -22.18 -6.25
CA ASP A 143 -9.55 -22.13 -6.71
C ASP A 143 -10.56 -22.27 -5.57
N LYS A 144 -10.34 -23.19 -4.62
CA LYS A 144 -11.22 -23.36 -3.45
C LYS A 144 -11.20 -22.17 -2.51
N SER A 145 -10.10 -21.43 -2.50
CA SER A 145 -9.94 -20.27 -1.62
C SER A 145 -10.83 -19.09 -2.02
N ILE A 146 -11.33 -19.07 -3.26
CA ILE A 146 -12.28 -18.06 -3.78
C ILE A 146 -13.56 -18.01 -2.93
N GLU A 147 -13.99 -19.12 -2.36
CA GLU A 147 -15.16 -19.17 -1.46
C GLU A 147 -15.07 -18.19 -0.30
N GLN A 148 -13.85 -17.83 0.13
CA GLN A 148 -13.64 -16.85 1.20
C GLN A 148 -14.08 -15.44 0.82
N LEU A 149 -14.22 -15.15 -0.47
CA LEU A 149 -14.62 -13.85 -1.01
C LEU A 149 -16.11 -13.76 -1.34
N VAL A 150 -16.86 -14.87 -1.27
CA VAL A 150 -18.28 -14.94 -1.65
C VAL A 150 -19.13 -13.91 -0.88
N SER A 151 -18.83 -13.69 0.42
CA SER A 151 -19.60 -12.75 1.25
C SER A 151 -19.48 -11.28 0.84
N VAL A 152 -18.48 -10.96 0.04
CA VAL A 152 -18.19 -9.59 -0.44
C VAL A 152 -18.14 -9.52 -1.97
N LYS A 153 -18.52 -10.57 -2.68
CA LYS A 153 -18.36 -10.68 -4.14
C LYS A 153 -18.96 -9.51 -4.92
N ASN A 154 -20.09 -9.00 -4.48
CA ASN A 154 -20.78 -7.90 -5.15
C ASN A 154 -20.09 -6.53 -4.93
N ASN A 155 -19.21 -6.48 -3.95
CA ASN A 155 -18.44 -5.27 -3.62
C ASN A 155 -17.09 -5.22 -4.32
N ILE A 156 -16.61 -6.36 -4.86
CA ILE A 156 -15.28 -6.45 -5.48
C ILE A 156 -15.34 -5.88 -6.90
N VAL A 157 -14.56 -4.87 -7.18
CA VAL A 157 -14.41 -4.28 -8.52
C VAL A 157 -13.03 -4.56 -9.14
N GLU A 158 -12.09 -4.97 -8.32
CA GLU A 158 -10.76 -5.38 -8.77
C GLU A 158 -10.25 -6.49 -7.85
N LEU A 159 -9.86 -7.60 -8.44
CA LEU A 159 -9.30 -8.75 -7.75
C LEU A 159 -7.93 -9.09 -8.34
N ASP A 160 -6.89 -8.87 -7.55
CA ASP A 160 -5.52 -9.22 -7.92
C ASP A 160 -5.18 -10.61 -7.38
N LEU A 161 -5.04 -11.55 -8.31
CA LEU A 161 -4.67 -12.95 -8.06
C LEU A 161 -3.20 -13.23 -8.41
N SER A 162 -2.37 -12.22 -8.56
CA SER A 162 -0.96 -12.37 -8.89
C SER A 162 -0.25 -13.24 -7.85
N TYR A 163 0.61 -14.12 -8.33
CA TYR A 163 1.41 -15.03 -7.50
C TYR A 163 0.59 -16.03 -6.65
N THR A 164 -0.67 -16.30 -7.04
CA THR A 164 -1.51 -17.34 -6.44
C THR A 164 -1.46 -18.65 -7.24
N LYS A 165 -2.16 -19.68 -6.74
CA LYS A 165 -2.34 -20.98 -7.41
C LYS A 165 -3.73 -21.13 -8.05
N VAL A 166 -4.37 -20.01 -8.35
CA VAL A 166 -5.69 -19.98 -9.01
C VAL A 166 -5.54 -20.35 -10.47
N THR A 167 -6.49 -21.12 -10.99
CA THR A 167 -6.58 -21.55 -12.40
C THR A 167 -7.84 -20.97 -13.06
N ASP A 168 -7.97 -21.16 -14.38
CA ASP A 168 -9.14 -20.67 -15.14
C ASP A 168 -10.46 -21.33 -14.74
N ASN A 169 -10.42 -22.44 -13.99
CA ASN A 169 -11.62 -23.15 -13.52
C ASN A 169 -12.54 -22.29 -12.64
N ILE A 170 -12.03 -21.22 -12.03
CA ILE A 170 -12.85 -20.30 -11.23
C ILE A 170 -13.91 -19.55 -12.04
N PHE A 171 -13.75 -19.48 -13.37
CA PHE A 171 -14.68 -18.78 -14.27
C PHE A 171 -15.77 -19.72 -14.83
N GLU A 172 -15.70 -21.01 -14.53
CA GLU A 172 -16.65 -22.02 -15.01
C GLU A 172 -17.77 -22.34 -14.01
N SER A 173 -17.79 -21.70 -12.83
CA SER A 173 -18.71 -21.98 -11.72
C SER A 173 -19.76 -20.89 -11.48
#